data_c8a936533fd5f17931777223dba77130
#
_entry.id   c8a936533fd5f17931777223dba77130
#
_cell.length_a   1.000
_cell.length_b   1.000
_cell.length_c   1.000
_cell.angle_alpha   90.00
_cell.angle_beta   90.00
_cell.angle_gamma   90.00
#
_symmetry.space_group_name_H-M   'P 1'
#
loop_
_entity.id
_entity.type
_entity.pdbx_description
1 polymer ?
#
loop_
_entity_poly.entity_id
_entity_poly.type
_entity_poly.pdbx_seq_one_letter_code
_entity_poly.pdbx_strand_id
1 'polypeptide(L)'
;MSLDEFRDLLERHARPGLTTAIDGVRVCKVDHAVSPESSMSGTVLAVIAQGSKRLALGDRVYEYGAGQYLVASVDLPVTGHFVDTTDPSLGFGMTLEPAVIAELLLQTGPGEPPRSGTAPPGIAVSDAPEELLDAVVRLLRLLDRPGDRKALVPLVKREILWRLMTGEQGEAVRQLGLADSSLSHIERAVRWIRENYTQPFRVEELAQLSGMSVSAFHRNFQVVTAMSPIQFQKQIRLQAARLLLANHPNDVTGVGQRVGYDNPSQFSREYRRQFGAPPSVDAVRLRGGAGPAAAALP
;
A
#
# COMPACT_ATOMS: atom_id res chain seq x y z
N MET A 1 -21.33 11.23 14.36
CA MET A 1 -20.02 11.25 15.08
C MET A 1 -19.09 12.22 14.37
N SER A 2 -18.29 13.03 15.04
CA SER A 2 -17.53 14.08 14.37
C SER A 2 -16.13 13.60 13.98
N LEU A 3 -15.66 14.04 12.84
CA LEU A 3 -14.25 13.92 12.42
C LEU A 3 -13.29 14.50 13.49
N ASP A 4 -13.79 15.35 14.38
CA ASP A 4 -13.01 15.97 15.45
C ASP A 4 -12.50 14.94 16.44
N GLU A 5 -13.36 14.02 16.91
CA GLU A 5 -12.91 12.95 17.81
C GLU A 5 -11.88 12.03 17.14
N PHE A 6 -12.06 11.76 15.85
CA PHE A 6 -11.10 10.98 15.07
C PHE A 6 -9.72 11.67 15.05
N ARG A 7 -9.69 12.98 14.81
CA ARG A 7 -8.46 13.80 14.84
C ARG A 7 -7.80 13.75 16.21
N ASP A 8 -8.57 14.01 17.28
CA ASP A 8 -8.06 14.03 18.66
C ASP A 8 -7.38 12.71 19.05
N LEU A 9 -7.98 11.58 18.68
CA LEU A 9 -7.40 10.27 18.93
C LEU A 9 -6.11 10.04 18.12
N LEU A 10 -6.08 10.44 16.85
CA LEU A 10 -4.88 10.32 16.03
C LEU A 10 -3.75 11.20 16.58
N GLU A 11 -4.02 12.45 16.94
CA GLU A 11 -3.01 13.33 17.56
C GLU A 11 -2.45 12.76 18.85
N ARG A 12 -3.31 12.24 19.72
CA ARG A 12 -2.93 11.66 21.01
C ARG A 12 -2.03 10.44 20.85
N HIS A 13 -2.29 9.61 19.85
CA HIS A 13 -1.61 8.32 19.67
C HIS A 13 -0.52 8.32 18.59
N ALA A 14 -0.31 9.42 17.86
CA ALA A 14 0.78 9.52 16.92
C ALA A 14 2.14 9.36 17.61
N ARG A 15 2.99 8.47 17.08
CA ARG A 15 4.34 8.18 17.57
C ARG A 15 5.31 8.10 16.41
N PRO A 16 6.60 8.40 16.62
CA PRO A 16 7.62 8.09 15.63
C PRO A 16 7.56 6.61 15.25
N GLY A 17 7.66 6.30 13.95
CA GLY A 17 7.58 4.93 13.44
C GLY A 17 6.16 4.44 13.11
N LEU A 18 5.14 5.27 13.27
CA LEU A 18 3.74 5.01 12.86
C LEU A 18 3.03 3.85 13.60
N THR A 19 3.74 3.06 14.39
CA THR A 19 3.19 1.86 15.04
C THR A 19 2.39 2.21 16.29
N THR A 20 1.35 1.43 16.56
CA THR A 20 0.56 1.53 17.78
C THR A 20 0.69 0.25 18.62
N ALA A 21 0.05 0.24 19.79
CA ALA A 21 -0.04 -0.96 20.62
C ALA A 21 -1.08 -2.00 20.13
N ILE A 22 -1.73 -1.75 19.01
CA ILE A 22 -2.63 -2.68 18.33
C ILE A 22 -1.93 -3.15 17.06
N ASP A 23 -1.64 -4.44 16.98
CA ASP A 23 -0.97 -5.03 15.82
C ASP A 23 -1.73 -4.75 14.51
N GLY A 24 -0.95 -4.41 13.46
CA GLY A 24 -1.49 -4.04 12.15
C GLY A 24 -2.22 -2.69 12.11
N VAL A 25 -2.24 -1.91 13.20
CA VAL A 25 -2.80 -0.55 13.25
C VAL A 25 -1.69 0.48 13.33
N ARG A 26 -1.75 1.46 12.45
CA ARG A 26 -0.80 2.57 12.35
C ARG A 26 -1.52 3.90 12.46
N VAL A 27 -0.84 4.87 13.05
CA VAL A 27 -1.30 6.26 13.18
C VAL A 27 -0.16 7.16 12.71
N CYS A 28 -0.44 8.09 11.83
CA CYS A 28 0.53 9.07 11.40
C CYS A 28 0.08 10.49 11.69
N LYS A 29 1.05 11.32 12.07
CA LYS A 29 0.98 12.77 12.11
C LYS A 29 2.17 13.32 11.34
N VAL A 30 1.90 14.20 10.38
CA VAL A 30 2.91 14.83 9.54
C VAL A 30 2.71 16.34 9.62
N ASP A 31 3.64 17.02 10.29
CA ASP A 31 3.54 18.43 10.59
C ASP A 31 3.88 19.34 9.38
N HIS A 32 4.67 18.82 8.43
CA HIS A 32 5.07 19.56 7.23
C HIS A 32 5.09 18.64 6.02
N ALA A 33 4.94 19.22 4.83
CA ALA A 33 5.07 18.48 3.58
C ALA A 33 6.44 17.78 3.51
N VAL A 34 6.41 16.49 3.22
CA VAL A 34 7.61 15.67 3.01
C VAL A 34 7.77 15.46 1.51
N SER A 35 9.02 15.40 1.06
CA SER A 35 9.28 15.02 -0.34
C SER A 35 8.64 13.67 -0.66
N PRO A 36 8.16 13.46 -1.90
CA PRO A 36 7.59 12.18 -2.30
C PRO A 36 8.53 11.02 -2.01
N GLU A 37 8.05 10.04 -1.27
CA GLU A 37 8.81 8.84 -0.90
C GLU A 37 8.23 7.61 -1.58
N SER A 38 9.12 6.71 -1.97
CA SER A 38 8.74 5.44 -2.59
C SER A 38 8.75 4.33 -1.55
N SER A 39 7.66 3.57 -1.49
CA SER A 39 7.51 2.43 -0.58
C SER A 39 6.63 1.34 -1.20
N MET A 40 6.51 0.23 -0.51
CA MET A 40 5.47 -0.76 -0.76
C MET A 40 4.20 -0.38 0.01
N SER A 41 3.04 -0.47 -0.63
CA SER A 41 1.76 -0.10 0.00
C SER A 41 1.38 -1.01 1.17
N GLY A 42 1.72 -2.28 1.08
CA GLY A 42 1.06 -3.30 1.86
C GLY A 42 -0.39 -3.55 1.38
N THR A 43 -1.07 -4.51 2.02
CA THR A 43 -2.50 -4.71 1.86
C THR A 43 -3.19 -4.00 3.00
N VAL A 44 -3.78 -2.83 2.75
CA VAL A 44 -4.12 -1.87 3.81
C VAL A 44 -5.38 -1.08 3.51
N LEU A 45 -6.13 -0.76 4.59
CA LEU A 45 -7.07 0.35 4.67
C LEU A 45 -6.30 1.58 5.17
N ALA A 46 -6.41 2.71 4.49
CA ALA A 46 -5.91 4.00 4.95
C ALA A 46 -7.04 5.03 4.97
N VAL A 47 -7.16 5.79 6.07
CA VAL A 47 -8.20 6.82 6.25
C VAL A 47 -7.52 8.13 6.65
N ILE A 48 -7.89 9.23 6.01
CA ILE A 48 -7.39 10.57 6.36
C ILE A 48 -8.44 11.28 7.23
N ALA A 49 -7.99 11.79 8.37
CA ALA A 49 -8.81 12.61 9.26
C ALA A 49 -8.59 14.12 9.04
N GLN A 50 -7.37 14.50 8.64
CA GLN A 50 -6.98 15.89 8.37
C GLN A 50 -5.89 15.96 7.32
N GLY A 51 -5.95 16.97 6.46
CA GLY A 51 -5.05 17.11 5.32
C GLY A 51 -5.44 16.23 4.14
N SER A 52 -4.51 16.01 3.23
CA SER A 52 -4.68 15.09 2.09
C SER A 52 -3.37 14.40 1.75
N LYS A 53 -3.48 13.24 1.11
CA LYS A 53 -2.34 12.45 0.65
C LYS A 53 -2.44 12.21 -0.85
N ARG A 54 -1.33 12.42 -1.55
CA ARG A 54 -1.19 12.10 -2.97
C ARG A 54 -0.31 10.86 -3.11
N LEU A 55 -0.78 9.91 -3.92
CA LEU A 55 -0.12 8.62 -4.14
C LEU A 55 -0.04 8.35 -5.65
N ALA A 56 1.15 8.06 -6.14
CA ALA A 56 1.37 7.65 -7.53
C ALA A 56 1.66 6.15 -7.60
N LEU A 57 1.01 5.46 -8.54
CA LEU A 57 1.22 4.08 -8.91
C LEU A 57 1.34 3.97 -10.43
N GLY A 58 2.53 3.75 -10.94
CA GLY A 58 2.79 3.81 -12.37
C GLY A 58 2.48 5.20 -12.94
N ASP A 59 1.56 5.27 -13.88
CA ASP A 59 1.06 6.50 -14.51
C ASP A 59 -0.22 7.06 -13.85
N ARG A 60 -0.77 6.35 -12.86
CA ARG A 60 -1.97 6.78 -12.13
C ARG A 60 -1.59 7.55 -10.87
N VAL A 61 -2.36 8.61 -10.62
CA VAL A 61 -2.25 9.41 -9.39
C VAL A 61 -3.59 9.34 -8.65
N TYR A 62 -3.51 9.03 -7.37
CA TYR A 62 -4.63 9.03 -6.43
C TYR A 62 -4.42 10.17 -5.44
N GLU A 63 -5.47 10.89 -5.13
CA GLU A 63 -5.49 11.90 -4.08
C GLU A 63 -6.70 11.65 -3.20
N TYR A 64 -6.51 11.64 -1.90
CA TYR A 64 -7.60 11.45 -0.93
C TYR A 64 -7.33 12.27 0.32
N GLY A 65 -8.39 12.83 0.87
CA GLY A 65 -8.36 13.79 1.96
C GLY A 65 -9.24 13.40 3.14
N ALA A 66 -9.52 14.37 4.00
CA ALA A 66 -10.32 14.17 5.21
C ALA A 66 -11.69 13.56 4.91
N GLY A 67 -12.04 12.50 5.63
CA GLY A 67 -13.29 11.76 5.43
C GLY A 67 -13.25 10.75 4.27
N GLN A 68 -12.11 10.59 3.60
CA GLN A 68 -11.94 9.60 2.54
C GLN A 68 -11.06 8.44 2.99
N TYR A 69 -11.27 7.29 2.37
CA TYR A 69 -10.42 6.13 2.59
C TYR A 69 -9.87 5.56 1.29
N LEU A 70 -8.70 4.93 1.42
CA LEU A 70 -8.04 4.18 0.36
C LEU A 70 -7.95 2.71 0.78
N VAL A 71 -8.25 1.80 -0.12
CA VAL A 71 -7.91 0.38 0.00
C VAL A 71 -6.80 0.07 -0.98
N ALA A 72 -5.70 -0.49 -0.48
CA ALA A 72 -4.70 -1.20 -1.28
C ALA A 72 -4.91 -2.69 -1.08
N SER A 73 -5.35 -3.39 -2.12
CA SER A 73 -5.68 -4.81 -2.08
C SER A 73 -4.52 -5.72 -2.50
N VAL A 74 -3.44 -5.15 -3.00
CA VAL A 74 -2.19 -5.84 -3.35
C VAL A 74 -1.03 -4.97 -2.89
N ASP A 75 0.09 -5.58 -2.53
CA ASP A 75 1.28 -4.86 -2.12
C ASP A 75 2.04 -4.29 -3.34
N LEU A 76 1.88 -2.99 -3.58
CA LEU A 76 2.29 -2.29 -4.79
C LEU A 76 3.40 -1.26 -4.53
N PRO A 77 4.31 -1.05 -5.49
CA PRO A 77 5.36 -0.03 -5.40
C PRO A 77 4.76 1.36 -5.67
N VAL A 78 4.51 2.10 -4.61
CA VAL A 78 3.90 3.43 -4.66
C VAL A 78 4.91 4.52 -4.34
N THR A 79 4.62 5.73 -4.80
CA THR A 79 5.33 6.94 -4.37
C THR A 79 4.31 7.92 -3.85
N GLY A 80 4.43 8.33 -2.59
CA GLY A 80 3.43 9.16 -1.95
C GLY A 80 4.01 10.25 -1.06
N HIS A 81 3.20 11.28 -0.80
CA HIS A 81 3.47 12.34 0.15
C HIS A 81 2.15 12.95 0.63
N PHE A 82 2.18 13.53 1.81
CA PHE A 82 1.10 14.40 2.26
C PHE A 82 1.21 15.74 1.55
N VAL A 83 0.08 16.26 1.11
CA VAL A 83 0.02 17.57 0.45
C VAL A 83 0.24 18.64 1.53
N ASP A 84 1.01 19.68 1.18
CA ASP A 84 1.33 20.76 2.11
C ASP A 84 0.06 21.50 2.55
N THR A 85 -0.11 21.58 3.87
CA THR A 85 -1.24 22.26 4.51
C THR A 85 -0.70 23.12 5.66
N THR A 86 -1.49 24.12 6.10
CA THR A 86 -1.17 24.94 7.28
C THR A 86 -1.24 24.13 8.56
N ASP A 87 -2.03 23.06 8.57
CA ASP A 87 -2.27 22.20 9.72
C ASP A 87 -1.64 20.81 9.50
N PRO A 88 -1.26 20.08 10.56
CA PRO A 88 -0.71 18.76 10.46
C PRO A 88 -1.64 17.80 9.72
N SER A 89 -1.11 16.95 8.85
CA SER A 89 -1.88 15.85 8.26
C SER A 89 -1.98 14.68 9.24
N LEU A 90 -3.19 14.14 9.40
CA LEU A 90 -3.49 13.04 10.31
C LEU A 90 -4.11 11.87 9.54
N GLY A 91 -3.54 10.68 9.72
CA GLY A 91 -3.98 9.47 9.04
C GLY A 91 -3.98 8.23 9.92
N PHE A 92 -4.88 7.33 9.58
CA PHE A 92 -5.03 5.99 10.16
C PHE A 92 -4.73 4.95 9.11
N GLY A 93 -4.08 3.85 9.49
CA GLY A 93 -3.89 2.68 8.66
C GLY A 93 -4.17 1.39 9.40
N MET A 94 -4.80 0.43 8.71
CA MET A 94 -5.03 -0.91 9.24
C MET A 94 -4.70 -1.95 8.17
N THR A 95 -3.86 -2.93 8.52
CA THR A 95 -3.59 -4.07 7.65
C THR A 95 -4.86 -4.88 7.44
N LEU A 96 -5.17 -5.20 6.19
CA LEU A 96 -6.28 -6.10 5.84
C LEU A 96 -5.78 -7.53 5.95
N GLU A 97 -6.51 -8.35 6.72
CA GLU A 97 -6.14 -9.74 7.00
C GLU A 97 -6.97 -10.70 6.13
N PRO A 98 -6.41 -11.29 5.05
CA PRO A 98 -7.16 -12.16 4.13
C PRO A 98 -7.84 -13.35 4.83
N ALA A 99 -7.21 -13.90 5.88
CA ALA A 99 -7.79 -15.01 6.63
C ALA A 99 -9.10 -14.61 7.32
N VAL A 100 -9.17 -13.42 7.94
CA VAL A 100 -10.38 -12.93 8.59
C VAL A 100 -11.47 -12.61 7.56
N ILE A 101 -11.08 -12.09 6.38
CA ILE A 101 -12.01 -11.86 5.27
C ILE A 101 -12.59 -13.18 4.78
N ALA A 102 -11.77 -14.23 4.61
CA ALA A 102 -12.22 -15.56 4.23
C ALA A 102 -13.21 -16.16 5.23
N GLU A 103 -12.95 -16.01 6.53
CA GLU A 103 -13.87 -16.45 7.59
C GLU A 103 -15.22 -15.70 7.51
N LEU A 104 -15.21 -14.39 7.27
CA LEU A 104 -16.43 -13.59 7.10
C LEU A 104 -17.23 -14.06 5.89
N LEU A 105 -16.57 -14.34 4.77
CA LEU A 105 -17.22 -14.88 3.55
C LEU A 105 -17.90 -16.23 3.82
N LEU A 106 -17.26 -17.12 4.57
CA LEU A 106 -17.86 -18.43 4.92
C LEU A 106 -19.10 -18.28 5.82
N GLN A 107 -19.16 -17.28 6.68
CA GLN A 107 -20.29 -17.05 7.59
C GLN A 107 -21.50 -16.40 6.90
N THR A 108 -21.26 -15.61 5.85
CA THR A 108 -22.33 -14.87 5.17
C THR A 108 -22.95 -15.64 4.00
N GLY A 109 -22.44 -16.84 3.71
CA GLY A 109 -22.82 -17.63 2.54
C GLY A 109 -22.20 -17.09 1.24
N PRO A 110 -22.37 -17.81 0.12
CA PRO A 110 -21.89 -17.34 -1.17
C PRO A 110 -22.70 -16.07 -1.52
N GLY A 111 -22.08 -14.92 -1.30
CA GLY A 111 -22.56 -13.66 -1.86
C GLY A 111 -22.63 -13.78 -3.38
N GLU A 112 -23.23 -12.79 -4.03
CA GLU A 112 -23.28 -12.71 -5.49
C GLU A 112 -21.86 -13.01 -6.06
N PRO A 113 -21.70 -13.97 -6.97
CA PRO A 113 -20.38 -14.31 -7.50
C PRO A 113 -19.72 -13.06 -8.11
N PRO A 114 -18.37 -12.95 -8.06
CA PRO A 114 -17.68 -11.80 -8.65
C PRO A 114 -18.16 -11.55 -10.07
N ARG A 115 -18.63 -10.34 -10.34
CA ARG A 115 -19.35 -9.96 -11.56
C ARG A 115 -18.52 -9.99 -12.84
N SER A 116 -17.22 -10.18 -12.79
CA SER A 116 -16.40 -10.23 -14.01
C SER A 116 -15.14 -11.04 -13.84
N GLY A 117 -14.70 -11.70 -14.92
CA GLY A 117 -13.38 -12.33 -15.02
C GLY A 117 -12.22 -11.32 -15.06
N THR A 118 -12.44 -10.06 -14.70
CA THR A 118 -11.45 -8.99 -14.62
C THR A 118 -11.26 -8.62 -13.15
N ALA A 119 -9.99 -8.61 -12.71
CA ALA A 119 -9.64 -8.18 -11.36
C ALA A 119 -10.00 -6.70 -11.12
N PRO A 120 -10.41 -6.32 -9.90
CA PRO A 120 -10.55 -4.90 -9.53
C PRO A 120 -9.18 -4.21 -9.50
N PRO A 121 -9.13 -2.85 -9.56
CA PRO A 121 -7.90 -2.11 -9.35
C PRO A 121 -7.27 -2.45 -8.00
N GLY A 122 -5.92 -2.53 -7.97
CA GLY A 122 -5.20 -2.82 -6.74
C GLY A 122 -5.22 -1.68 -5.71
N ILE A 123 -5.55 -0.46 -6.15
CA ILE A 123 -5.79 0.72 -5.31
C ILE A 123 -7.09 1.39 -5.74
N ALA A 124 -7.93 1.73 -4.76
CA ALA A 124 -9.13 2.52 -4.96
C ALA A 124 -9.36 3.49 -3.79
N VAL A 125 -9.98 4.62 -4.06
CA VAL A 125 -10.34 5.68 -3.10
C VAL A 125 -11.84 5.87 -3.12
N SER A 126 -12.46 6.05 -1.94
CA SER A 126 -13.89 6.33 -1.78
C SER A 126 -14.14 7.20 -0.56
N ASP A 127 -15.31 7.80 -0.46
CA ASP A 127 -15.76 8.49 0.74
C ASP A 127 -16.06 7.47 1.85
N ALA A 128 -15.62 7.77 3.07
CA ALA A 128 -15.81 6.86 4.19
C ALA A 128 -17.23 7.00 4.77
N PRO A 129 -18.04 5.92 4.73
CA PRO A 129 -19.35 5.93 5.38
C PRO A 129 -19.22 6.16 6.89
N GLU A 130 -20.23 6.78 7.48
CA GLU A 130 -20.23 7.12 8.92
C GLU A 130 -20.00 5.87 9.79
N GLU A 131 -20.58 4.74 9.43
CA GLU A 131 -20.43 3.48 10.16
C GLU A 131 -19.00 2.92 10.11
N LEU A 132 -18.28 3.13 9.01
CA LEU A 132 -16.87 2.75 8.89
C LEU A 132 -16.00 3.63 9.80
N LEU A 133 -16.23 4.94 9.77
CA LEU A 133 -15.51 5.89 10.62
C LEU A 133 -15.78 5.62 12.10
N ASP A 134 -17.04 5.31 12.48
CA ASP A 134 -17.39 4.93 13.85
C ASP A 134 -16.64 3.69 14.32
N ALA A 135 -16.56 2.66 13.49
CA ALA A 135 -15.80 1.46 13.82
C ALA A 135 -14.28 1.75 13.97
N VAL A 136 -13.70 2.60 13.12
CA VAL A 136 -12.31 3.02 13.22
C VAL A 136 -12.05 3.79 14.53
N VAL A 137 -12.92 4.73 14.89
CA VAL A 137 -12.82 5.47 16.15
C VAL A 137 -12.93 4.54 17.36
N ARG A 138 -13.86 3.59 17.36
CA ARG A 138 -13.96 2.58 18.42
C ARG A 138 -12.68 1.74 18.55
N LEU A 139 -12.02 1.41 17.43
CA LEU A 139 -10.73 0.72 17.45
C LEU A 139 -9.64 1.59 18.10
N LEU A 140 -9.57 2.88 17.74
CA LEU A 140 -8.60 3.82 18.32
C LEU A 140 -8.80 4.07 19.80
N ARG A 141 -10.05 4.14 20.28
CA ARG A 141 -10.37 4.26 21.73
C ARG A 141 -9.78 3.11 22.56
N LEU A 142 -9.57 1.93 21.95
CA LEU A 142 -8.93 0.80 22.64
C LEU A 142 -7.43 1.02 22.90
N LEU A 143 -6.81 2.02 22.25
CA LEU A 143 -5.45 2.44 22.59
C LEU A 143 -5.36 3.03 24.01
N ASP A 144 -6.44 3.64 24.50
CA ASP A 144 -6.55 4.16 25.86
C ASP A 144 -7.00 3.09 26.89
N ARG A 145 -7.37 1.87 26.42
CA ARG A 145 -7.95 0.80 27.25
C ARG A 145 -7.20 -0.51 27.11
N PRO A 146 -5.96 -0.62 27.64
CA PRO A 146 -5.11 -1.81 27.43
C PRO A 146 -5.74 -3.12 27.92
N GLY A 147 -6.57 -3.08 28.97
CA GLY A 147 -7.27 -4.26 29.49
C GLY A 147 -8.31 -4.85 28.54
N ASP A 148 -8.90 -4.00 27.70
CA ASP A 148 -9.98 -4.40 26.79
C ASP A 148 -9.45 -4.89 25.43
N ARG A 149 -8.20 -4.58 25.09
CA ARG A 149 -7.64 -4.83 23.74
C ARG A 149 -7.73 -6.28 23.32
N LYS A 150 -7.36 -7.20 24.21
CA LYS A 150 -7.33 -8.64 23.87
C LYS A 150 -8.71 -9.16 23.45
N ALA A 151 -9.76 -8.67 24.07
CA ALA A 151 -11.13 -9.10 23.80
C ALA A 151 -11.78 -8.32 22.64
N LEU A 152 -11.63 -6.98 22.61
CA LEU A 152 -12.42 -6.14 21.73
C LEU A 152 -11.74 -5.81 20.39
N VAL A 153 -10.39 -5.75 20.33
CA VAL A 153 -9.70 -5.45 19.06
C VAL A 153 -10.08 -6.41 17.94
N PRO A 154 -10.10 -7.75 18.13
CA PRO A 154 -10.49 -8.66 17.04
C PRO A 154 -11.92 -8.42 16.56
N LEU A 155 -12.84 -8.11 17.48
CA LEU A 155 -14.25 -7.87 17.13
C LEU A 155 -14.44 -6.60 16.32
N VAL A 156 -13.77 -5.50 16.73
CA VAL A 156 -13.87 -4.23 16.01
C VAL A 156 -13.15 -4.28 14.67
N LYS A 157 -11.97 -4.91 14.57
CA LYS A 157 -11.31 -5.16 13.29
C LYS A 157 -12.20 -5.95 12.33
N ARG A 158 -12.87 -6.99 12.85
CA ARG A 158 -13.81 -7.80 12.08
C ARG A 158 -15.00 -6.97 11.57
N GLU A 159 -15.52 -6.06 12.37
CA GLU A 159 -16.57 -5.13 11.92
C GLU A 159 -16.06 -4.19 10.82
N ILE A 160 -14.87 -3.60 10.97
CA ILE A 160 -14.26 -2.76 9.92
C ILE A 160 -14.16 -3.54 8.60
N LEU A 161 -13.64 -4.77 8.64
CA LEU A 161 -13.56 -5.62 7.45
C LEU A 161 -14.93 -5.91 6.85
N TRP A 162 -15.93 -6.15 7.68
CA TRP A 162 -17.32 -6.34 7.23
C TRP A 162 -17.87 -5.10 6.52
N ARG A 163 -17.68 -3.90 7.09
CA ARG A 163 -18.09 -2.63 6.48
C ARG A 163 -17.41 -2.41 5.12
N LEU A 164 -16.13 -2.73 5.03
CA LEU A 164 -15.40 -2.66 3.75
C LEU A 164 -15.93 -3.66 2.73
N MET A 165 -16.21 -4.92 3.13
CA MET A 165 -16.72 -5.96 2.24
C MET A 165 -18.11 -5.66 1.69
N THR A 166 -18.93 -4.91 2.43
CA THR A 166 -20.29 -4.52 2.04
C THR A 166 -20.39 -3.13 1.43
N GLY A 167 -19.31 -2.35 1.49
CA GLY A 167 -19.23 -1.00 0.96
C GLY A 167 -18.85 -0.94 -0.52
N GLU A 168 -18.56 0.27 -0.99
CA GLU A 168 -18.27 0.59 -2.41
C GLU A 168 -17.11 -0.23 -2.99
N GLN A 169 -16.04 -0.46 -2.19
CA GLN A 169 -14.87 -1.24 -2.60
C GLN A 169 -14.98 -2.73 -2.21
N GLY A 170 -16.17 -3.20 -1.88
CA GLY A 170 -16.40 -4.53 -1.34
C GLY A 170 -15.93 -5.67 -2.25
N GLU A 171 -15.98 -5.50 -3.58
CA GLU A 171 -15.47 -6.51 -4.50
C GLU A 171 -13.97 -6.75 -4.32
N ALA A 172 -13.15 -5.67 -4.28
CA ALA A 172 -11.72 -5.78 -4.08
C ALA A 172 -11.39 -6.44 -2.72
N VAL A 173 -12.11 -6.06 -1.66
CA VAL A 173 -11.88 -6.60 -0.31
C VAL A 173 -12.29 -8.07 -0.24
N ARG A 174 -13.44 -8.46 -0.81
CA ARG A 174 -13.86 -9.88 -0.83
C ARG A 174 -12.88 -10.76 -1.59
N GLN A 175 -12.33 -10.27 -2.72
CA GLN A 175 -11.36 -11.04 -3.49
C GLN A 175 -10.06 -11.36 -2.73
N LEU A 176 -9.69 -10.57 -1.71
CA LEU A 176 -8.57 -10.89 -0.82
C LEU A 176 -8.77 -12.19 -0.03
N GLY A 177 -10.00 -12.49 0.38
CA GLY A 177 -10.33 -13.72 1.12
C GLY A 177 -10.56 -14.94 0.24
N LEU A 178 -10.54 -14.81 -1.09
CA LEU A 178 -10.80 -15.89 -2.05
C LEU A 178 -9.51 -16.37 -2.70
N ALA A 179 -9.10 -17.62 -2.43
CA ALA A 179 -7.84 -18.20 -2.90
C ALA A 179 -7.72 -18.27 -4.44
N ASP A 180 -8.83 -18.42 -5.14
CA ASP A 180 -8.89 -18.52 -6.61
C ASP A 180 -9.52 -17.29 -7.29
N SER A 181 -9.48 -16.13 -6.63
CA SER A 181 -9.91 -14.87 -7.23
C SER A 181 -8.93 -14.37 -8.29
N SER A 182 -9.42 -13.56 -9.23
CA SER A 182 -8.53 -12.90 -10.21
C SER A 182 -7.46 -12.05 -9.53
N LEU A 183 -7.78 -11.46 -8.38
CA LEU A 183 -6.84 -10.68 -7.59
C LEU A 183 -5.74 -11.56 -6.97
N SER A 184 -6.10 -12.70 -6.36
CA SER A 184 -5.13 -13.63 -5.76
C SER A 184 -4.18 -14.25 -6.79
N HIS A 185 -4.67 -14.44 -8.01
CA HIS A 185 -3.84 -14.89 -9.14
C HIS A 185 -2.78 -13.85 -9.49
N ILE A 186 -3.14 -12.56 -9.55
CA ILE A 186 -2.19 -11.48 -9.81
C ILE A 186 -1.26 -11.27 -8.62
N GLU A 187 -1.75 -11.39 -7.39
CA GLU A 187 -0.91 -11.30 -6.18
C GLU A 187 0.21 -12.34 -6.17
N ARG A 188 -0.03 -13.57 -6.64
CA ARG A 188 1.02 -14.58 -6.80
C ARG A 188 2.13 -14.13 -7.72
N ALA A 189 1.79 -13.52 -8.87
CA ALA A 189 2.79 -12.98 -9.81
C ALA A 189 3.54 -11.78 -9.21
N VAL A 190 2.84 -10.86 -8.54
CA VAL A 190 3.43 -9.73 -7.83
C VAL A 190 4.43 -10.19 -6.79
N ARG A 191 4.06 -11.16 -5.97
CA ARG A 191 4.93 -11.76 -4.95
C ARG A 191 6.16 -12.40 -5.59
N TRP A 192 5.97 -13.20 -6.63
CA TRP A 192 7.08 -13.83 -7.36
C TRP A 192 8.05 -12.80 -7.92
N ILE A 193 7.56 -11.74 -8.58
CA ILE A 193 8.41 -10.66 -9.10
C ILE A 193 9.20 -10.00 -7.98
N ARG A 194 8.58 -9.74 -6.83
CA ARG A 194 9.24 -9.12 -5.67
C ARG A 194 10.34 -9.99 -5.07
N GLU A 195 10.13 -11.29 -5.01
CA GLU A 195 11.11 -12.24 -4.49
C GLU A 195 12.26 -12.47 -5.49
N ASN A 196 11.98 -12.32 -6.80
CA ASN A 196 12.91 -12.63 -7.89
C ASN A 196 13.26 -11.42 -8.76
N TYR A 197 13.14 -10.19 -8.23
CA TYR A 197 13.27 -8.96 -9.05
C TYR A 197 14.63 -8.79 -9.72
N THR A 198 15.70 -9.37 -9.21
CA THR A 198 17.03 -9.29 -9.80
C THR A 198 17.19 -10.16 -11.04
N GLN A 199 16.33 -11.15 -11.25
CA GLN A 199 16.41 -12.14 -12.33
C GLN A 199 15.51 -11.71 -13.51
N PRO A 200 15.87 -12.03 -14.75
CA PRO A 200 14.96 -11.94 -15.87
C PRO A 200 13.87 -13.00 -15.77
N PHE A 201 12.69 -12.73 -16.31
CA PHE A 201 11.60 -13.69 -16.43
C PHE A 201 10.89 -13.57 -17.77
N ARG A 202 10.15 -14.59 -18.14
CA ARG A 202 9.23 -14.58 -19.28
C ARG A 202 7.81 -14.37 -18.80
N VAL A 203 7.04 -13.55 -19.51
CA VAL A 203 5.66 -13.25 -19.12
C VAL A 203 4.77 -14.49 -19.15
N GLU A 204 5.08 -15.42 -20.06
CA GLU A 204 4.41 -16.72 -20.16
C GLU A 204 4.53 -17.55 -18.87
N GLU A 205 5.71 -17.50 -18.23
CA GLU A 205 5.96 -18.20 -16.96
C GLU A 205 5.11 -17.61 -15.82
N LEU A 206 5.00 -16.28 -15.76
CA LEU A 206 4.15 -15.59 -14.77
C LEU A 206 2.66 -15.87 -15.02
N ALA A 207 2.23 -15.91 -16.27
CA ALA A 207 0.86 -16.23 -16.62
C ALA A 207 0.52 -17.66 -16.19
N GLN A 208 1.42 -18.63 -16.43
CA GLN A 208 1.28 -20.03 -16.00
C GLN A 208 1.24 -20.13 -14.46
N LEU A 209 2.17 -19.46 -13.75
CA LEU A 209 2.19 -19.39 -12.28
C LEU A 209 0.87 -18.85 -11.72
N SER A 210 0.27 -17.89 -12.42
CA SER A 210 -1.01 -17.29 -12.06
C SER A 210 -2.24 -18.09 -12.50
N GLY A 211 -2.07 -19.22 -13.20
CA GLY A 211 -3.18 -20.03 -13.72
C GLY A 211 -4.01 -19.30 -14.78
N MET A 212 -3.41 -18.38 -15.53
CA MET A 212 -4.10 -17.53 -16.52
C MET A 212 -3.52 -17.71 -17.93
N SER A 213 -4.34 -17.48 -18.95
CA SER A 213 -3.80 -17.25 -20.30
C SER A 213 -2.97 -15.96 -20.32
N VAL A 214 -1.98 -15.87 -21.22
CA VAL A 214 -1.09 -14.69 -21.34
C VAL A 214 -1.88 -13.40 -21.53
N SER A 215 -2.93 -13.41 -22.37
CA SER A 215 -3.78 -12.24 -22.61
C SER A 215 -4.60 -11.84 -21.39
N ALA A 216 -5.17 -12.80 -20.65
CA ALA A 216 -5.90 -12.53 -19.41
C ALA A 216 -4.94 -12.01 -18.33
N PHE A 217 -3.75 -12.59 -18.21
CA PHE A 217 -2.72 -12.16 -17.29
C PHE A 217 -2.31 -10.70 -17.56
N HIS A 218 -1.96 -10.34 -18.78
CA HIS A 218 -1.59 -8.97 -19.12
C HIS A 218 -2.68 -7.96 -18.75
N ARG A 219 -3.92 -8.25 -19.12
CA ARG A 219 -5.06 -7.38 -18.81
C ARG A 219 -5.26 -7.20 -17.31
N ASN A 220 -5.32 -8.30 -16.57
CA ASN A 220 -5.54 -8.25 -15.11
C ASN A 220 -4.35 -7.62 -14.38
N PHE A 221 -3.12 -7.95 -14.78
CA PHE A 221 -1.91 -7.36 -14.19
C PHE A 221 -1.90 -5.83 -14.38
N GLN A 222 -2.22 -5.34 -15.60
CA GLN A 222 -2.31 -3.91 -15.87
C GLN A 222 -3.42 -3.23 -15.08
N VAL A 223 -4.58 -3.87 -14.90
CA VAL A 223 -5.69 -3.30 -14.12
C VAL A 223 -5.30 -3.16 -12.66
N VAL A 224 -4.72 -4.22 -12.07
CA VAL A 224 -4.35 -4.28 -10.65
C VAL A 224 -3.16 -3.36 -10.34
N THR A 225 -2.12 -3.41 -11.15
CA THR A 225 -0.84 -2.76 -10.82
C THR A 225 -0.62 -1.42 -11.53
N ALA A 226 -1.50 -1.03 -12.46
CA ALA A 226 -1.34 0.10 -13.37
C ALA A 226 -0.06 0.04 -14.23
N MET A 227 0.58 -1.13 -14.33
CA MET A 227 1.87 -1.32 -15.01
C MET A 227 1.91 -2.65 -15.75
N SER A 228 2.80 -2.75 -16.77
CA SER A 228 3.17 -4.06 -17.28
C SER A 228 4.09 -4.80 -16.30
N PRO A 229 4.20 -6.15 -16.37
CA PRO A 229 5.07 -6.91 -15.48
C PRO A 229 6.53 -6.45 -15.49
N ILE A 230 7.05 -6.08 -16.67
CA ILE A 230 8.42 -5.57 -16.84
C ILE A 230 8.59 -4.19 -16.18
N GLN A 231 7.60 -3.29 -16.33
CA GLN A 231 7.62 -1.99 -15.68
C GLN A 231 7.55 -2.13 -14.16
N PHE A 232 6.74 -3.07 -13.67
CA PHE A 232 6.62 -3.39 -12.25
C PHE A 232 7.97 -3.87 -11.68
N GLN A 233 8.63 -4.84 -12.34
CA GLN A 233 9.96 -5.30 -11.93
C GLN A 233 10.98 -4.16 -11.88
N LYS A 234 11.01 -3.30 -12.90
CA LYS A 234 11.89 -2.15 -12.93
C LYS A 234 11.68 -1.23 -11.74
N GLN A 235 10.43 -0.98 -11.38
CA GLN A 235 10.12 -0.11 -10.24
C GLN A 235 10.59 -0.73 -8.93
N ILE A 236 10.40 -2.03 -8.73
CA ILE A 236 10.95 -2.77 -7.57
C ILE A 236 12.48 -2.67 -7.52
N ARG A 237 13.17 -2.90 -8.66
CA ARG A 237 14.63 -2.76 -8.75
C ARG A 237 15.11 -1.38 -8.34
N LEU A 238 14.46 -0.32 -8.81
CA LEU A 238 14.83 1.05 -8.51
C LEU A 238 14.57 1.43 -7.05
N GLN A 239 13.46 0.97 -6.46
CA GLN A 239 13.20 1.16 -5.03
C GLN A 239 14.25 0.42 -4.16
N ALA A 240 14.56 -0.83 -4.50
CA ALA A 240 15.62 -1.59 -3.81
C ALA A 240 16.99 -0.91 -3.95
N ALA A 241 17.30 -0.39 -5.14
CA ALA A 241 18.53 0.36 -5.37
C ALA A 241 18.61 1.61 -4.48
N ARG A 242 17.52 2.34 -4.31
CA ARG A 242 17.46 3.55 -3.47
C ARG A 242 17.76 3.23 -2.00
N LEU A 243 17.20 2.14 -1.49
CA LEU A 243 17.50 1.66 -0.13
C LEU A 243 18.98 1.23 0.02
N LEU A 244 19.52 0.54 -0.98
CA LEU A 244 20.93 0.15 -0.98
C LEU A 244 21.88 1.35 -1.04
N LEU A 245 21.54 2.37 -1.85
CA LEU A 245 22.33 3.60 -1.96
C LEU A 245 22.36 4.42 -0.66
N ALA A 246 21.32 4.37 0.16
CA ALA A 246 21.33 5.00 1.48
C ALA A 246 22.46 4.42 2.37
N ASN A 247 22.72 3.10 2.25
CA ASN A 247 23.76 2.40 3.01
C ASN A 247 25.12 2.33 2.27
N HIS A 248 25.12 2.39 0.93
CA HIS A 248 26.32 2.26 0.08
C HIS A 248 26.41 3.39 -0.96
N PRO A 249 26.50 4.67 -0.54
CA PRO A 249 26.33 5.82 -1.43
C PRO A 249 27.44 6.01 -2.46
N ASN A 250 28.61 5.41 -2.26
CA ASN A 250 29.78 5.52 -3.15
C ASN A 250 29.86 4.37 -4.15
N ASP A 251 28.97 3.37 -4.07
CA ASP A 251 29.00 2.16 -4.91
C ASP A 251 27.79 2.10 -5.87
N VAL A 252 27.61 3.14 -6.66
CA VAL A 252 26.50 3.24 -7.63
C VAL A 252 26.49 2.08 -8.62
N THR A 253 27.65 1.68 -9.14
CA THR A 253 27.78 0.59 -10.12
C THR A 253 27.45 -0.75 -9.49
N GLY A 254 28.02 -1.07 -8.32
CA GLY A 254 27.71 -2.32 -7.61
C GLY A 254 26.27 -2.39 -7.14
N VAL A 255 25.65 -1.28 -6.74
CA VAL A 255 24.23 -1.24 -6.43
C VAL A 255 23.39 -1.56 -7.67
N GLY A 256 23.71 -0.97 -8.82
CA GLY A 256 23.03 -1.28 -10.08
C GLY A 256 23.08 -2.78 -10.41
N GLN A 257 24.25 -3.40 -10.30
CA GLN A 257 24.42 -4.84 -10.53
C GLN A 257 23.64 -5.70 -9.53
N ARG A 258 23.69 -5.36 -8.23
CA ARG A 258 22.95 -6.09 -7.18
C ARG A 258 21.45 -6.09 -7.38
N VAL A 259 20.88 -5.06 -7.99
CA VAL A 259 19.44 -5.00 -8.29
C VAL A 259 19.10 -5.51 -9.70
N GLY A 260 20.06 -6.12 -10.43
CA GLY A 260 19.83 -6.81 -11.70
C GLY A 260 19.96 -5.93 -12.96
N TYR A 261 20.74 -4.84 -12.91
CA TYR A 261 21.11 -4.07 -14.09
C TYR A 261 22.49 -4.47 -14.58
N ASP A 262 22.58 -4.96 -15.82
CA ASP A 262 23.86 -5.27 -16.49
C ASP A 262 24.54 -4.01 -17.04
N ASN A 263 23.76 -2.96 -17.33
CA ASN A 263 24.26 -1.72 -17.94
C ASN A 263 24.13 -0.54 -16.97
N PRO A 264 25.27 0.00 -16.44
CA PRO A 264 25.26 1.14 -15.52
C PRO A 264 24.62 2.42 -16.10
N SER A 265 24.77 2.65 -17.40
CA SER A 265 24.17 3.82 -18.06
C SER A 265 22.64 3.71 -18.15
N GLN A 266 22.11 2.49 -18.36
CA GLN A 266 20.68 2.23 -18.33
C GLN A 266 20.16 2.44 -16.90
N PHE A 267 20.81 1.88 -15.91
CA PHE A 267 20.46 2.07 -14.49
C PHE A 267 20.37 3.56 -14.14
N SER A 268 21.41 4.33 -14.44
CA SER A 268 21.46 5.76 -14.10
C SER A 268 20.35 6.57 -14.77
N ARG A 269 20.03 6.27 -16.04
CA ARG A 269 18.92 6.94 -16.77
C ARG A 269 17.55 6.59 -16.18
N GLU A 270 17.29 5.31 -15.91
CA GLU A 270 16.01 4.85 -15.36
C GLU A 270 15.83 5.36 -13.92
N TYR A 271 16.89 5.34 -13.11
CA TYR A 271 16.91 5.90 -11.75
C TYR A 271 16.57 7.40 -11.73
N ARG A 272 17.26 8.19 -12.59
CA ARG A 272 16.99 9.63 -12.69
C ARG A 272 15.56 9.92 -13.14
N ARG A 273 15.02 9.12 -14.05
CA ARG A 273 13.63 9.27 -14.50
C ARG A 273 12.65 9.01 -13.35
N GLN A 274 12.93 8.03 -12.48
CA GLN A 274 12.06 7.64 -11.36
C GLN A 274 12.15 8.62 -10.19
N PHE A 275 13.36 9.07 -9.84
CA PHE A 275 13.59 9.84 -8.61
C PHE A 275 14.00 11.31 -8.85
N GLY A 276 14.04 11.75 -10.10
CA GLY A 276 14.35 13.13 -10.48
C GLY A 276 15.83 13.50 -10.40
N ALA A 277 16.68 12.68 -9.78
CA ALA A 277 18.11 12.91 -9.62
C ALA A 277 18.95 11.67 -9.98
N PRO A 278 20.21 11.84 -10.46
CA PRO A 278 21.11 10.71 -10.65
C PRO A 278 21.35 9.95 -9.32
N PRO A 279 21.66 8.62 -9.38
CA PRO A 279 21.88 7.82 -8.19
C PRO A 279 22.93 8.39 -7.23
N SER A 280 24.04 8.92 -7.75
CA SER A 280 25.12 9.52 -6.95
C SER A 280 24.68 10.78 -6.18
N VAL A 281 23.81 11.59 -6.79
CA VAL A 281 23.29 12.82 -6.17
C VAL A 281 22.23 12.48 -5.11
N ASP A 282 21.33 11.54 -5.41
CA ASP A 282 20.30 11.11 -4.47
C ASP A 282 20.90 10.39 -3.26
N ALA A 283 21.94 9.59 -3.46
CA ALA A 283 22.67 8.92 -2.38
C ALA A 283 23.23 9.88 -1.32
N VAL A 284 23.70 11.07 -1.74
CA VAL A 284 24.16 12.11 -0.83
C VAL A 284 23.00 12.71 -0.03
N ARG A 285 21.85 12.93 -0.69
CA ARG A 285 20.62 13.44 -0.06
C ARG A 285 20.06 12.47 0.99
N LEU A 286 20.07 11.17 0.68
CA LEU A 286 19.62 10.11 1.58
C LEU A 286 20.45 9.99 2.86
N ARG A 287 21.72 10.38 2.83
CA ARG A 287 22.57 10.45 4.03
C ARG A 287 22.19 11.58 4.98
N GLY A 288 21.71 12.71 4.46
CA GLY A 288 21.41 13.92 5.24
C GLY A 288 19.97 14.02 5.73
N GLY A 289 19.08 13.16 5.27
CA GLY A 289 17.67 13.15 5.62
C GLY A 289 17.31 11.97 6.52
N ALA A 290 16.36 12.18 7.42
CA ALA A 290 15.75 11.09 8.19
C ALA A 290 15.23 9.99 7.26
N GLY A 291 15.49 8.73 7.63
CA GLY A 291 15.20 7.56 6.81
C GLY A 291 13.72 7.40 6.40
N PRO A 292 13.40 6.38 5.60
CA PRO A 292 12.15 6.19 4.84
C PRO A 292 10.93 5.81 5.72
N ALA A 293 10.63 6.58 6.76
CA ALA A 293 9.55 6.25 7.72
C ALA A 293 8.18 6.78 7.31
N ALA A 294 8.09 7.76 6.38
CA ALA A 294 6.84 8.48 6.13
C ALA A 294 6.04 8.03 4.90
N ALA A 295 6.58 7.18 4.05
CA ALA A 295 5.95 6.82 2.77
C ALA A 295 5.07 5.56 2.83
N ALA A 296 5.21 4.72 3.85
CA ALA A 296 4.26 3.63 4.04
C ALA A 296 2.84 4.22 4.17
N LEU A 297 1.86 3.61 3.51
CA LEU A 297 0.46 3.94 3.78
C LEU A 297 0.25 3.85 5.29
N PRO A 298 -0.41 4.84 5.90
CA PRO A 298 -0.55 4.89 7.33
C PRO A 298 -1.11 3.59 7.88
#